data_b34fe31082ddbc5d55a9c4bd88957128
#
_entry.id   b34fe31082ddbc5d55a9c4bd88957128
#
_cell.length_a   1.000
_cell.length_b   1.000
_cell.length_c   1.000
_cell.angle_alpha   90.00
_cell.angle_beta   90.00
_cell.angle_gamma   90.00
#
_symmetry.space_group_name_H-M   'P 1'
#
loop_
_entity.id
_entity.type
_entity.pdbx_description
1 polymer ?
#
loop_
_entity_poly.entity_id
_entity_poly.type
_entity_poly.pdbx_seq_one_letter_code
_entity_poly.pdbx_strand_id
1 'polypeptide(L)'
;MLDASRSVDPEGDALMFAWDLDWGEDTDGDGDMRNDVDAATETVLLPTNRSGTIQGSLTVTDSAESSVTELFSLVVNSRRYEVTWESKEIEYTWDEYLDQGQEWQGNVTPGADGRVISFTGLLELQQDVLAPQDNFTLGVLIVDDRYDRSAQTDGGNLTSNESASATLSADNMNPSGEEGIYDSDSAEALLEQLLNLSLIHI
;
A
#
# COMPACT_ATOMS: atom_id res chain seq x y z
N MET A 1 -15.57 12.20 21.08
CA MET A 1 -17.01 12.20 21.49
C MET A 1 -17.42 13.65 21.65
N LEU A 2 -18.48 14.06 20.99
CA LEU A 2 -19.18 15.33 21.18
C LEU A 2 -20.32 15.09 22.17
N ASP A 3 -20.59 16.05 23.07
CA ASP A 3 -21.50 15.86 24.19
C ASP A 3 -22.32 17.14 24.40
N ALA A 4 -23.63 17.05 24.16
CA ALA A 4 -24.61 18.08 24.36
C ALA A 4 -25.58 17.79 25.55
N SER A 5 -25.26 16.80 26.40
CA SER A 5 -26.09 16.40 27.54
C SER A 5 -26.34 17.50 28.61
N ARG A 6 -25.62 18.62 28.47
CA ARG A 6 -25.78 19.80 29.33
C ARG A 6 -26.72 20.85 28.76
N SER A 7 -27.27 20.60 27.57
CA SER A 7 -28.28 21.49 27.00
C SER A 7 -29.52 21.48 27.90
N VAL A 8 -30.04 22.64 28.18
CA VAL A 8 -31.25 22.80 29.03
C VAL A 8 -32.19 23.81 28.40
N ASP A 9 -33.44 23.51 28.47
CA ASP A 9 -34.51 24.45 28.17
C ASP A 9 -34.97 25.15 29.45
N PRO A 10 -35.12 26.50 29.48
CA PRO A 10 -35.56 27.22 30.66
C PRO A 10 -37.00 26.87 31.13
N GLU A 11 -37.84 26.50 30.20
CA GLU A 11 -39.23 26.12 30.45
C GLU A 11 -39.35 24.62 30.82
N GLY A 12 -38.29 23.84 30.60
CA GLY A 12 -38.22 22.42 30.91
C GLY A 12 -38.78 21.53 29.81
N ASP A 13 -38.84 22.04 28.59
CA ASP A 13 -39.27 21.31 27.41
C ASP A 13 -38.28 20.24 26.98
N ALA A 14 -38.76 19.22 26.25
CA ALA A 14 -37.94 18.21 25.68
C ALA A 14 -37.12 18.79 24.52
N LEU A 15 -35.83 18.46 24.48
CA LEU A 15 -34.91 18.91 23.45
C LEU A 15 -34.68 17.84 22.39
N MET A 16 -34.63 18.27 21.15
CA MET A 16 -34.23 17.48 19.99
C MET A 16 -32.83 17.96 19.51
N PHE A 17 -32.00 17.04 19.12
CA PHE A 17 -30.63 17.30 18.70
C PHE A 17 -30.47 16.94 17.20
N ALA A 18 -29.81 17.80 16.46
CA ALA A 18 -29.40 17.54 15.07
C ALA A 18 -27.92 17.93 14.92
N TRP A 19 -27.10 16.94 14.71
CA TRP A 19 -25.66 17.11 14.44
C TRP A 19 -25.41 17.02 12.97
N ASP A 20 -24.70 17.99 12.44
CA ASP A 20 -24.01 17.97 11.18
C ASP A 20 -22.53 17.86 11.52
N LEU A 21 -21.94 16.67 11.29
CA LEU A 21 -20.64 16.31 11.85
C LEU A 21 -19.46 16.71 10.99
N ASP A 22 -19.64 16.86 9.68
CA ASP A 22 -18.57 17.25 8.77
C ASP A 22 -19.10 17.99 7.55
N TRP A 23 -18.94 19.27 7.51
CA TRP A 23 -19.28 20.13 6.39
C TRP A 23 -18.51 19.86 5.10
N GLY A 24 -17.64 18.87 5.10
CA GLY A 24 -16.94 18.37 3.91
C GLY A 24 -17.66 17.24 3.20
N GLU A 25 -18.75 16.70 3.80
CA GLU A 25 -19.52 15.58 3.27
C GLU A 25 -21.00 15.98 3.15
N ASP A 26 -21.63 15.67 2.03
CA ASP A 26 -23.06 15.80 1.77
C ASP A 26 -23.69 14.41 1.98
N THR A 27 -24.22 14.16 3.17
CA THR A 27 -24.68 12.82 3.57
C THR A 27 -26.10 12.53 3.11
N ASP A 28 -26.93 13.54 2.85
CA ASP A 28 -28.29 13.37 2.33
C ASP A 28 -28.39 13.55 0.80
N GLY A 29 -27.36 14.10 0.16
CA GLY A 29 -27.22 14.22 -1.30
C GLY A 29 -28.03 15.37 -1.90
N ASP A 30 -28.41 16.37 -1.10
CA ASP A 30 -29.22 17.51 -1.56
C ASP A 30 -28.36 18.65 -2.18
N GLY A 31 -27.03 18.60 -2.01
CA GLY A 31 -26.05 19.56 -2.50
C GLY A 31 -25.71 20.67 -1.51
N ASP A 32 -26.24 20.64 -0.29
CA ASP A 32 -25.89 21.56 0.80
C ASP A 32 -25.23 20.81 1.98
N MET A 33 -23.93 20.82 2.03
CA MET A 33 -23.11 20.17 3.05
C MET A 33 -23.21 20.76 4.47
N ARG A 34 -24.18 21.64 4.73
CA ARG A 34 -24.30 22.34 6.01
C ARG A 34 -25.67 22.20 6.67
N ASN A 35 -26.49 21.36 6.13
CA ASN A 35 -27.84 21.10 6.63
C ASN A 35 -28.09 19.62 6.94
N ASP A 36 -27.08 18.78 6.78
CA ASP A 36 -27.14 17.36 7.02
C ASP A 36 -27.46 17.04 8.49
N VAL A 37 -28.16 15.95 8.71
CA VAL A 37 -28.40 15.41 10.06
C VAL A 37 -27.77 14.05 10.19
N ASP A 38 -26.49 14.03 10.58
CA ASP A 38 -25.72 12.81 10.76
C ASP A 38 -26.06 12.04 12.02
N ALA A 39 -26.49 12.75 13.05
CA ALA A 39 -26.93 12.15 14.30
C ALA A 39 -27.99 13.03 15.03
N ALA A 40 -28.87 12.35 15.79
CA ALA A 40 -29.95 13.02 16.52
C ALA A 40 -29.96 12.65 18.03
N THR A 41 -28.79 12.40 18.61
CA THR A 41 -28.62 11.99 19.99
C THR A 41 -27.89 13.06 20.79
N GLU A 42 -28.07 13.09 22.12
CA GLU A 42 -27.38 14.03 23.03
C GLU A 42 -25.85 13.91 22.96
N THR A 43 -25.35 12.71 22.65
CA THR A 43 -23.93 12.43 22.51
C THR A 43 -23.66 11.68 21.23
N VAL A 44 -22.52 11.99 20.55
CA VAL A 44 -22.13 11.35 19.30
C VAL A 44 -20.64 11.06 19.29
N LEU A 45 -20.27 9.95 18.67
CA LEU A 45 -18.87 9.63 18.35
C LEU A 45 -18.58 10.12 16.94
N LEU A 46 -17.70 11.11 16.83
CA LEU A 46 -17.20 11.55 15.54
C LEU A 46 -16.03 10.65 15.12
N PRO A 47 -16.15 9.87 14.04
CA PRO A 47 -15.04 9.11 13.50
C PRO A 47 -14.00 10.08 12.89
N THR A 48 -12.72 9.89 13.26
CA THR A 48 -11.61 10.74 12.79
C THR A 48 -10.60 9.88 12.05
N ASN A 49 -10.89 9.58 10.80
CA ASN A 49 -10.06 8.71 9.95
C ASN A 49 -9.04 9.49 9.14
N ARG A 50 -9.21 10.79 9.02
CA ARG A 50 -8.35 11.71 8.26
C ARG A 50 -7.84 12.80 9.18
N SER A 51 -6.61 13.23 8.95
CA SER A 51 -6.07 14.43 9.56
C SER A 51 -6.61 15.67 8.85
N GLY A 52 -6.64 16.78 9.59
CA GLY A 52 -7.15 18.04 9.10
C GLY A 52 -8.06 18.73 10.07
N THR A 53 -8.82 19.70 9.58
CA THR A 53 -9.82 20.41 10.38
C THR A 53 -11.20 19.98 9.96
N ILE A 54 -11.95 19.39 10.88
CA ILE A 54 -13.35 19.05 10.72
C ILE A 54 -14.16 20.20 11.30
N GLN A 55 -15.15 20.70 10.55
CA GLN A 55 -16.11 21.71 10.97
C GLN A 55 -17.50 21.12 10.90
N GLY A 56 -18.33 21.46 11.86
CA GLY A 56 -19.70 21.00 11.90
C GLY A 56 -20.55 21.87 12.81
N SER A 57 -21.79 21.47 13.00
CA SER A 57 -22.75 22.17 13.84
C SER A 57 -23.61 21.23 14.68
N LEU A 58 -24.14 21.77 15.74
CA LEU A 58 -25.22 21.19 16.55
C LEU A 58 -26.37 22.15 16.54
N THR A 59 -27.53 21.71 16.10
CA THR A 59 -28.79 22.40 16.26
C THR A 59 -29.60 21.70 17.35
N VAL A 60 -30.01 22.45 18.38
CA VAL A 60 -30.88 21.99 19.44
C VAL A 60 -32.20 22.71 19.30
N THR A 61 -33.32 21.98 19.30
CA THR A 61 -34.67 22.49 19.10
C THR A 61 -35.55 22.02 20.23
N ASP A 62 -36.36 22.93 20.80
CA ASP A 62 -37.38 22.62 21.83
C ASP A 62 -38.71 22.15 21.22
N SER A 63 -39.69 21.83 22.06
CA SER A 63 -41.02 21.40 21.63
C SER A 63 -41.88 22.55 21.05
N ALA A 64 -41.45 23.79 21.23
CA ALA A 64 -42.08 24.98 20.65
C ALA A 64 -41.45 25.44 19.33
N GLU A 65 -40.56 24.60 18.75
CA GLU A 65 -39.81 24.85 17.51
C GLU A 65 -38.80 26.02 17.62
N SER A 66 -38.44 26.47 18.83
CA SER A 66 -37.31 27.39 18.98
C SER A 66 -36.00 26.61 18.89
N SER A 67 -35.03 27.13 18.17
CA SER A 67 -33.76 26.43 17.95
C SER A 67 -32.56 27.34 18.17
N VAL A 68 -31.47 26.72 18.60
CA VAL A 68 -30.14 27.32 18.70
C VAL A 68 -29.14 26.43 17.99
N THR A 69 -28.28 27.02 17.17
CA THR A 69 -27.22 26.32 16.47
C THR A 69 -25.86 26.79 17.00
N GLU A 70 -25.05 25.84 17.43
CA GLU A 70 -23.66 26.04 17.83
C GLU A 70 -22.70 25.37 16.85
N LEU A 71 -21.61 26.06 16.52
CA LEU A 71 -20.61 25.57 15.60
C LEU A 71 -19.43 24.98 16.37
N PHE A 72 -18.85 23.92 15.83
CA PHE A 72 -17.63 23.37 16.35
C PHE A 72 -16.55 23.26 15.26
N SER A 73 -15.29 23.25 15.71
CA SER A 73 -14.13 22.98 14.88
C SER A 73 -13.18 22.06 15.63
N LEU A 74 -12.83 20.94 15.01
CA LEU A 74 -11.94 19.95 15.58
C LEU A 74 -10.70 19.79 14.69
N VAL A 75 -9.52 19.92 15.27
CA VAL A 75 -8.26 19.63 14.58
C VAL A 75 -7.88 18.19 14.88
N VAL A 76 -7.79 17.37 13.84
CA VAL A 76 -7.30 15.99 13.88
C VAL A 76 -5.87 15.98 13.37
N ASN A 77 -4.94 15.58 14.22
CA ASN A 77 -3.53 15.47 13.82
C ASN A 77 -3.27 14.14 13.13
N SER A 78 -2.42 14.16 12.10
CA SER A 78 -1.87 12.95 11.52
C SER A 78 -1.08 12.15 12.55
N ARG A 79 -0.91 10.87 12.27
CA ARG A 79 -0.03 9.99 13.06
C ARG A 79 1.40 10.13 12.55
N ARG A 80 2.33 9.97 13.47
CA ARG A 80 3.77 10.01 13.15
C ARG A 80 4.31 8.60 13.07
N TYR A 81 5.01 8.30 11.97
CA TYR A 81 5.62 7.01 11.68
C TYR A 81 7.13 7.19 11.49
N GLU A 82 7.89 6.26 12.01
CA GLU A 82 9.30 6.09 11.68
C GLU A 82 9.41 5.01 10.62
N VAL A 83 10.03 5.36 9.49
CA VAL A 83 10.23 4.45 8.35
C VAL A 83 11.69 4.05 8.29
N THR A 84 11.92 2.76 8.26
CA THR A 84 13.23 2.14 8.01
C THR A 84 13.08 1.06 6.95
N TRP A 85 14.12 0.85 6.16
CA TRP A 85 14.14 -0.16 5.11
C TRP A 85 15.08 -1.30 5.50
N GLU A 86 14.62 -2.52 5.38
CA GLU A 86 15.41 -3.72 5.58
C GLU A 86 15.61 -4.45 4.25
N SER A 87 16.88 -4.65 3.86
CA SER A 87 17.23 -5.48 2.71
C SER A 87 17.47 -6.90 3.18
N LYS A 88 16.78 -7.87 2.56
CA LYS A 88 16.93 -9.28 2.85
C LYS A 88 17.42 -10.01 1.62
N GLU A 89 18.51 -10.74 1.77
CA GLU A 89 19.00 -11.65 0.75
C GLU A 89 18.34 -13.02 0.89
N ILE A 90 17.85 -13.56 -0.22
CA ILE A 90 17.19 -14.86 -0.27
C ILE A 90 17.81 -15.62 -1.44
N GLU A 91 18.24 -16.84 -1.18
CA GLU A 91 18.82 -17.73 -2.17
C GLU A 91 17.89 -18.93 -2.41
N TYR A 92 17.71 -19.26 -3.69
CA TYR A 92 17.00 -20.44 -4.11
C TYR A 92 17.88 -21.23 -5.07
N THR A 93 17.92 -22.54 -4.89
CA THR A 93 18.68 -23.47 -5.74
C THR A 93 17.76 -24.61 -6.15
N TRP A 94 17.79 -24.95 -7.42
CA TRP A 94 17.07 -26.09 -7.98
C TRP A 94 18.06 -26.93 -8.79
N ASP A 95 17.82 -28.23 -8.82
CA ASP A 95 18.58 -29.21 -9.60
C ASP A 95 17.54 -30.10 -10.29
N GLU A 96 17.38 -29.94 -11.60
CA GLU A 96 16.34 -30.57 -12.38
C GLU A 96 16.90 -31.15 -13.68
N TYR A 97 16.32 -32.22 -14.15
CA TYR A 97 16.60 -32.83 -15.43
C TYR A 97 15.50 -32.51 -16.44
N LEU A 98 15.88 -32.02 -17.62
CA LEU A 98 14.96 -31.68 -18.69
C LEU A 98 15.34 -32.38 -19.99
N ASP A 99 14.37 -33.05 -20.61
CA ASP A 99 14.52 -33.56 -21.98
C ASP A 99 14.36 -32.45 -23.02
N GLN A 100 14.80 -32.70 -24.22
CA GLN A 100 14.68 -31.76 -25.34
C GLN A 100 13.24 -31.26 -25.51
N GLY A 101 13.04 -29.97 -25.49
CA GLY A 101 11.74 -29.31 -25.64
C GLY A 101 10.87 -29.27 -24.38
N GLN A 102 11.39 -29.71 -23.25
CA GLN A 102 10.72 -29.54 -21.96
C GLN A 102 11.03 -28.17 -21.36
N GLU A 103 10.11 -27.74 -20.51
CA GLU A 103 10.17 -26.49 -19.78
C GLU A 103 9.99 -26.77 -18.27
N TRP A 104 10.75 -26.07 -17.45
CA TRP A 104 10.59 -26.06 -16.01
C TRP A 104 10.30 -24.65 -15.55
N GLN A 105 9.42 -24.50 -14.56
CA GLN A 105 9.09 -23.21 -13.97
C GLN A 105 9.16 -23.32 -12.46
N GLY A 106 9.92 -22.43 -11.84
CA GLY A 106 9.97 -22.24 -10.40
C GLY A 106 9.43 -20.87 -10.02
N ASN A 107 8.60 -20.81 -8.98
CA ASN A 107 8.12 -19.56 -8.43
C ASN A 107 8.93 -19.19 -7.19
N VAL A 108 9.41 -17.97 -7.17
CA VAL A 108 10.12 -17.38 -6.03
C VAL A 108 9.23 -16.31 -5.42
N THR A 109 9.01 -16.41 -4.11
CA THR A 109 8.28 -15.38 -3.36
C THR A 109 9.24 -14.73 -2.37
N PRO A 110 9.79 -13.56 -2.68
CA PRO A 110 10.85 -12.95 -1.87
C PRO A 110 10.37 -12.37 -0.53
N GLY A 111 9.08 -12.40 -0.26
CA GLY A 111 8.47 -11.93 1.00
C GLY A 111 7.07 -11.37 0.76
N ALA A 112 6.26 -11.26 1.84
CA ALA A 112 4.86 -10.87 1.71
C ALA A 112 4.67 -9.43 1.26
N ASP A 113 5.46 -8.48 1.73
CA ASP A 113 5.29 -7.04 1.47
C ASP A 113 6.59 -6.40 0.92
N GLY A 114 7.48 -7.23 0.40
CA GLY A 114 8.77 -6.79 -0.13
C GLY A 114 8.73 -6.56 -1.64
N ARG A 115 9.66 -5.74 -2.12
CA ARG A 115 9.94 -5.57 -3.54
C ARG A 115 11.34 -6.08 -3.87
N VAL A 116 11.50 -6.58 -5.08
CA VAL A 116 12.81 -7.00 -5.58
C VAL A 116 13.65 -5.77 -5.88
N ILE A 117 14.74 -5.58 -5.13
CA ILE A 117 15.70 -4.49 -5.35
C ILE A 117 16.70 -4.89 -6.43
N SER A 118 17.16 -6.14 -6.37
CA SER A 118 18.09 -6.72 -7.33
C SER A 118 17.91 -8.24 -7.34
N PHE A 119 18.32 -8.86 -8.41
CA PHE A 119 18.43 -10.31 -8.47
C PHE A 119 19.57 -10.74 -9.39
N THR A 120 20.04 -11.95 -9.17
CA THR A 120 20.90 -12.68 -10.10
C THR A 120 20.36 -14.08 -10.27
N GLY A 121 20.00 -14.45 -11.48
CA GLY A 121 19.64 -15.81 -11.88
C GLY A 121 20.78 -16.43 -12.66
N LEU A 122 21.23 -17.61 -12.24
CA LEU A 122 22.24 -18.40 -12.92
C LEU A 122 21.63 -19.74 -13.32
N LEU A 123 21.74 -20.07 -14.59
CA LEU A 123 21.51 -21.41 -15.11
C LEU A 123 22.87 -22.00 -15.50
N GLU A 124 23.20 -23.13 -14.91
CA GLU A 124 24.42 -23.87 -15.23
C GLU A 124 24.03 -25.30 -15.61
N LEU A 125 24.51 -25.75 -16.76
CA LEU A 125 24.23 -27.09 -17.25
C LEU A 125 25.31 -28.05 -16.78
N GLN A 126 24.93 -29.30 -16.51
CA GLN A 126 25.92 -30.34 -16.32
C GLN A 126 26.74 -30.50 -17.58
N GLN A 127 28.03 -30.62 -17.42
CA GLN A 127 28.95 -30.72 -18.55
C GLN A 127 28.72 -32.02 -19.35
N ASP A 128 28.54 -31.88 -20.66
CA ASP A 128 28.49 -33.00 -21.59
C ASP A 128 29.87 -33.59 -21.85
N VAL A 129 29.88 -34.90 -22.08
CA VAL A 129 31.12 -35.62 -22.46
C VAL A 129 31.41 -35.49 -23.94
N LEU A 130 30.41 -35.18 -24.75
CA LEU A 130 30.49 -35.09 -26.21
C LEU A 130 29.88 -33.80 -26.73
N ALA A 131 30.48 -33.21 -27.77
CA ALA A 131 29.90 -32.07 -28.47
C ALA A 131 28.79 -32.50 -29.47
N PRO A 132 27.78 -31.64 -29.77
CA PRO A 132 27.59 -30.30 -29.21
C PRO A 132 27.01 -30.35 -27.80
N GLN A 133 27.29 -29.34 -27.00
CA GLN A 133 26.63 -29.17 -25.70
C GLN A 133 25.18 -28.75 -25.86
N ASP A 134 24.37 -29.07 -24.86
CA ASP A 134 22.98 -28.65 -24.81
C ASP A 134 22.87 -27.13 -24.72
N ASN A 135 21.77 -26.61 -25.26
CA ASN A 135 21.45 -25.20 -25.24
C ASN A 135 20.10 -25.00 -24.60
N PHE A 136 20.09 -24.24 -23.51
CA PHE A 136 18.87 -23.90 -22.75
C PHE A 136 18.67 -22.38 -22.71
N THR A 137 17.45 -22.00 -22.40
CA THR A 137 17.09 -20.61 -22.20
C THR A 137 16.69 -20.39 -20.74
N LEU A 138 17.38 -19.50 -20.06
CA LEU A 138 16.98 -18.96 -18.77
C LEU A 138 15.99 -17.82 -19.00
N GLY A 139 14.78 -17.92 -18.47
CA GLY A 139 13.80 -16.84 -18.46
C GLY A 139 13.53 -16.35 -17.04
N VAL A 140 13.41 -15.05 -16.84
CA VAL A 140 12.99 -14.45 -15.59
C VAL A 140 11.83 -13.47 -15.85
N LEU A 141 10.72 -13.70 -15.17
CA LEU A 141 9.53 -12.86 -15.21
C LEU A 141 9.24 -12.31 -13.80
N ILE A 142 9.22 -10.99 -13.67
CA ILE A 142 8.78 -10.30 -12.46
C ILE A 142 7.59 -9.43 -12.86
N VAL A 143 6.38 -9.88 -12.54
CA VAL A 143 5.13 -9.29 -13.06
C VAL A 143 4.94 -7.86 -12.57
N ASP A 144 5.17 -7.61 -11.28
CA ASP A 144 4.93 -6.31 -10.66
C ASP A 144 5.89 -5.22 -11.20
N ASP A 145 7.11 -5.62 -11.56
CA ASP A 145 8.14 -4.72 -12.09
C ASP A 145 8.19 -4.70 -13.62
N ARG A 146 7.27 -5.42 -14.27
CA ARG A 146 7.23 -5.58 -15.73
C ARG A 146 8.58 -6.01 -16.32
N TYR A 147 9.34 -6.79 -15.57
CA TYR A 147 10.58 -7.36 -16.03
C TYR A 147 10.29 -8.72 -16.69
N ASP A 148 10.65 -8.85 -17.95
CA ASP A 148 10.55 -10.07 -18.73
C ASP A 148 11.79 -10.16 -19.62
N ARG A 149 12.71 -11.03 -19.27
CA ARG A 149 13.98 -11.21 -20.00
C ARG A 149 14.36 -12.68 -20.07
N SER A 150 15.11 -12.99 -21.09
CA SER A 150 15.71 -14.31 -21.28
C SER A 150 17.15 -14.22 -21.78
N ALA A 151 17.93 -15.23 -21.44
CA ALA A 151 19.28 -15.44 -21.95
C ALA A 151 19.45 -16.91 -22.32
N GLN A 152 20.16 -17.16 -23.41
CA GLN A 152 20.54 -18.52 -23.79
C GLN A 152 21.88 -18.89 -23.15
N THR A 153 22.05 -20.15 -22.80
CA THR A 153 23.34 -20.67 -22.37
C THR A 153 24.36 -20.46 -23.47
N ASP A 154 25.58 -20.08 -23.10
CA ASP A 154 26.73 -20.18 -24.00
C ASP A 154 27.07 -21.65 -24.31
N GLY A 155 27.92 -21.91 -25.24
CA GLY A 155 28.28 -23.25 -25.60
C GLY A 155 29.22 -23.97 -24.63
N GLY A 156 29.60 -23.33 -23.51
CA GLY A 156 30.67 -23.84 -22.65
C GLY A 156 31.99 -24.14 -23.37
N ASN A 157 32.89 -24.82 -22.72
CA ASN A 157 34.15 -25.22 -23.32
C ASN A 157 34.65 -26.56 -22.77
N LEU A 158 34.48 -27.60 -23.57
CA LEU A 158 34.92 -28.95 -23.20
C LEU A 158 36.42 -29.07 -22.94
N THR A 159 37.24 -28.24 -23.58
CA THR A 159 38.70 -28.28 -23.42
C THR A 159 39.15 -27.67 -22.09
N SER A 160 38.51 -26.61 -21.66
CA SER A 160 38.77 -25.95 -20.37
C SER A 160 37.89 -26.45 -19.24
N ASN A 161 37.03 -27.45 -19.51
CA ASN A 161 36.08 -28.01 -18.53
C ASN A 161 35.10 -26.97 -17.99
N GLU A 162 34.61 -26.10 -18.88
CA GLU A 162 33.63 -25.09 -18.58
C GLU A 162 32.23 -25.57 -18.98
N SER A 163 31.30 -25.54 -18.04
CA SER A 163 29.88 -25.85 -18.28
C SER A 163 29.20 -24.75 -19.10
N ALA A 164 28.23 -25.11 -19.91
CA ALA A 164 27.37 -24.13 -20.55
C ALA A 164 26.51 -23.40 -19.50
N SER A 165 26.48 -22.09 -19.57
CA SER A 165 25.75 -21.28 -18.56
C SER A 165 25.03 -20.08 -19.17
N ALA A 166 24.03 -19.60 -18.47
CA ALA A 166 23.36 -18.33 -18.74
C ALA A 166 23.14 -17.56 -17.44
N THR A 167 23.36 -16.27 -17.50
CA THR A 167 23.14 -15.38 -16.36
C THR A 167 22.18 -14.25 -16.73
N LEU A 168 21.23 -13.99 -15.86
CA LEU A 168 20.39 -12.81 -15.90
C LEU A 168 20.50 -12.09 -14.58
N SER A 169 20.71 -10.79 -14.62
CA SER A 169 20.74 -9.96 -13.42
C SER A 169 20.07 -8.62 -13.68
N ALA A 170 19.55 -8.04 -12.62
CA ALA A 170 19.09 -6.66 -12.61
C ALA A 170 19.38 -6.06 -11.25
N ASP A 171 19.80 -4.81 -11.25
CA ASP A 171 20.11 -4.03 -10.06
C ASP A 171 19.20 -2.80 -10.00
N ASN A 172 18.97 -2.32 -8.78
CA ASN A 172 18.26 -1.07 -8.53
C ASN A 172 16.86 -1.03 -9.15
N MET A 173 16.14 -2.16 -9.15
CA MET A 173 14.81 -2.28 -9.73
C MET A 173 13.79 -1.45 -8.96
N ASN A 174 13.82 -1.53 -7.63
CA ASN A 174 12.94 -0.80 -6.72
C ASN A 174 13.80 -0.18 -5.61
N PRO A 175 14.43 0.97 -5.86
CA PRO A 175 15.24 1.60 -4.83
C PRO A 175 14.40 1.94 -3.61
N SER A 176 14.95 1.73 -2.43
CA SER A 176 14.33 2.16 -1.17
C SER A 176 14.11 3.66 -1.17
N GLY A 177 12.98 4.10 -0.60
CA GLY A 177 12.74 5.51 -0.32
C GLY A 177 13.69 6.05 0.76
N GLU A 178 13.52 7.29 1.13
CA GLU A 178 14.26 7.88 2.24
C GLU A 178 13.76 7.32 3.58
N GLU A 179 14.69 7.00 4.46
CA GLU A 179 14.37 6.69 5.86
C GLU A 179 14.09 7.98 6.62
N GLY A 180 13.22 7.91 7.61
CA GLY A 180 12.93 9.09 8.40
C GLY A 180 11.56 9.06 9.08
N ILE A 181 11.15 10.25 9.52
CA ILE A 181 9.88 10.45 10.21
C ILE A 181 8.89 11.07 9.24
N TYR A 182 7.73 10.42 9.11
CA TYR A 182 6.64 10.82 8.23
C TYR A 182 5.34 10.99 9.01
N ASP A 183 4.53 11.94 8.59
CA ASP A 183 3.19 12.13 9.10
C ASP A 183 2.18 11.57 8.08
N SER A 184 1.26 10.71 8.55
CA SER A 184 0.21 10.11 7.72
C SER A 184 -1.02 9.76 8.55
N ASP A 185 -2.15 9.59 7.90
CA ASP A 185 -3.40 9.19 8.55
C ASP A 185 -3.39 7.71 8.97
N SER A 186 -2.71 6.86 8.18
CA SER A 186 -2.54 5.44 8.48
C SER A 186 -1.20 4.91 7.98
N ALA A 187 -0.81 3.73 8.46
CA ALA A 187 0.39 3.03 7.97
C ALA A 187 0.21 2.59 6.51
N GLU A 188 -0.99 2.16 6.14
CA GLU A 188 -1.33 1.75 4.77
C GLU A 188 -1.23 2.93 3.80
N ALA A 189 -1.77 4.10 4.16
CA ALA A 189 -1.70 5.30 3.34
C ALA A 189 -0.25 5.77 3.15
N LEU A 190 0.57 5.68 4.20
CA LEU A 190 1.99 5.98 4.11
C LEU A 190 2.73 5.00 3.20
N LEU A 191 2.47 3.70 3.36
CA LEU A 191 3.09 2.67 2.54
C LEU A 191 2.75 2.86 1.06
N GLU A 192 1.49 3.12 0.74
CA GLU A 192 1.05 3.40 -0.62
C GLU A 192 1.76 4.64 -1.19
N GLN A 193 1.87 5.71 -0.42
CA GLN A 193 2.59 6.92 -0.82
C GLN A 193 4.07 6.63 -1.11
N LEU A 194 4.76 5.91 -0.23
CA LEU A 194 6.19 5.60 -0.36
C LEU A 194 6.46 4.66 -1.54
N LEU A 195 5.59 3.67 -1.76
CA LEU A 195 5.72 2.73 -2.88
C LEU A 195 5.36 3.39 -4.22
N ASN A 196 4.39 4.29 -4.27
CA ASN A 196 4.01 5.01 -5.48
C ASN A 196 5.06 6.05 -5.92
N LEU A 197 5.75 6.68 -4.97
CA LEU A 197 6.84 7.60 -5.29
C LEU A 197 8.00 6.91 -6.01
N SER A 198 8.22 5.62 -5.79
CA SER A 198 9.24 4.84 -6.49
C SER A 198 8.87 4.48 -7.94
N LEU A 199 7.59 4.62 -8.32
CA LEU A 199 7.10 4.34 -9.69
C LEU A 199 7.13 5.57 -10.63
N ILE A 200 7.47 6.75 -10.14
CA ILE A 200 7.39 8.03 -10.91
C ILE A 200 8.77 8.46 -11.47
N HIS A 201 9.82 7.70 -11.27
CA HIS A 201 11.10 7.99 -11.93
C HIS A 201 11.23 7.17 -13.22
N ILE A 202 10.59 7.66 -14.27
CA ILE A 202 10.89 7.32 -15.66
C ILE A 202 11.54 8.52 -16.32
#